data_898a2311315c37207b49345422ec9143
#
_entry.id   898a2311315c37207b49345422ec9143
#
_cell.length_a   1.000
_cell.length_b   1.000
_cell.length_c   1.000
_cell.angle_alpha   90.00
_cell.angle_beta   90.00
_cell.angle_gamma   90.00
#
_symmetry.space_group_name_H-M   'P 1'
#
loop_
_entity.id
_entity.type
_entity.pdbx_description
1 polymer ?
#
loop_
_entity_poly.entity_id
_entity_poly.type
_entity_poly.pdbx_seq_one_letter_code
_entity_poly.pdbx_strand_id
1 'polypeptide(L)'
;MAKVFNMTTNKQGLIVFGGEASSDFGMVVAEAPTFERPNRKATTYTVPGRNGAVIFQQDAWDDVVRSYEVWLANSKGQNIVETVNAFEAWLNSLKGYQRLEDSFEPEVFRLAYFNGGINFSNEVMQAGKATLSFTCRPERFYKSGEQEITVTNGTKIFNPTRFTSKPFIHIEGSGTVTVAIGGNTISATLTDYINIDCERMNAYRLAAENKNADISGSFPVIPSGVQTVGITGTTTKVTIVPRFFTI
;
A
#
# COMPACT_ATOMS: atom_id res chain seq x y z
N MET A 1 16.21 10.79 -3.55
CA MET A 1 15.21 11.58 -2.80
C MET A 1 13.86 11.40 -3.50
N ALA A 2 12.88 10.82 -2.83
CA ALA A 2 11.52 10.72 -3.38
C ALA A 2 10.93 12.13 -3.51
N LYS A 3 10.43 12.50 -4.69
CA LYS A 3 9.68 13.74 -4.88
C LYS A 3 8.39 13.65 -4.05
N VAL A 4 8.22 14.53 -3.08
CA VAL A 4 6.95 14.66 -2.35
C VAL A 4 6.02 15.51 -3.23
N PHE A 5 5.02 14.86 -3.84
CA PHE A 5 4.00 15.55 -4.61
C PHE A 5 2.94 16.11 -3.65
N ASN A 6 2.74 17.42 -3.69
CA ASN A 6 1.69 18.06 -2.89
C ASN A 6 0.35 17.92 -3.62
N MET A 7 -0.41 16.89 -3.28
CA MET A 7 -1.70 16.57 -3.91
C MET A 7 -2.86 17.49 -3.48
N THR A 8 -2.66 18.32 -2.45
CA THR A 8 -3.74 19.13 -1.87
C THR A 8 -3.98 20.47 -2.56
N THR A 9 -3.05 20.96 -3.39
CA THR A 9 -3.13 22.29 -3.98
C THR A 9 -3.62 22.35 -5.43
N ASN A 10 -3.75 21.21 -6.10
CA ASN A 10 -4.16 21.17 -7.51
C ASN A 10 -5.66 20.87 -7.63
N LYS A 11 -6.43 21.82 -8.18
CA LYS A 11 -7.87 21.61 -8.52
C LYS A 11 -8.07 20.59 -9.66
N GLN A 12 -7.00 20.15 -10.31
CA GLN A 12 -7.00 19.15 -11.37
C GLN A 12 -6.62 17.79 -10.79
N GLY A 13 -7.30 16.74 -11.21
CA GLY A 13 -6.99 15.38 -10.78
C GLY A 13 -5.57 14.97 -11.19
N LEU A 14 -4.86 14.31 -10.28
CA LEU A 14 -3.49 13.85 -10.46
C LEU A 14 -3.37 12.37 -10.10
N ILE A 15 -2.59 11.64 -10.89
CA ILE A 15 -2.16 10.27 -10.60
C ILE A 15 -0.65 10.27 -10.42
N VAL A 16 -0.16 9.55 -9.41
CA VAL A 16 1.26 9.21 -9.25
C VAL A 16 1.38 7.69 -9.30
N PHE A 17 2.18 7.19 -10.24
CA PHE A 17 2.39 5.76 -10.42
C PHE A 17 3.88 5.45 -10.55
N GLY A 18 4.39 4.54 -9.72
CA GLY A 18 5.82 4.19 -9.70
C GLY A 18 6.76 5.36 -9.37
N GLY A 19 6.24 6.41 -8.73
CA GLY A 19 7.02 7.59 -8.32
C GLY A 19 7.05 8.74 -9.33
N GLU A 20 6.39 8.62 -10.48
CA GLU A 20 6.23 9.69 -11.47
C GLU A 20 4.76 10.14 -11.51
N ALA A 21 4.53 11.41 -11.84
CA ALA A 21 3.20 12.01 -11.86
C ALA A 21 2.68 12.18 -13.30
N SER A 22 1.36 11.99 -13.48
CA SER A 22 0.71 12.23 -14.78
C SER A 22 0.91 13.65 -15.29
N SER A 23 1.04 14.62 -14.39
CA SER A 23 1.33 16.02 -14.73
C SER A 23 2.71 16.25 -15.38
N ASP A 24 3.69 15.37 -15.14
CA ASP A 24 5.02 15.46 -15.73
C ASP A 24 4.95 15.24 -17.26
N PHE A 25 3.90 14.55 -17.71
CA PHE A 25 3.54 14.29 -19.10
C PHE A 25 2.43 15.22 -19.63
N GLY A 26 2.04 16.24 -18.87
CA GLY A 26 0.93 17.13 -19.27
C GLY A 26 -0.45 16.48 -19.22
N MET A 27 -0.58 15.32 -18.55
CA MET A 27 -1.83 14.61 -18.38
C MET A 27 -2.53 15.02 -17.08
N VAL A 28 -3.82 15.29 -17.16
CA VAL A 28 -4.68 15.57 -16.00
C VAL A 28 -5.83 14.58 -15.97
N VAL A 29 -6.28 14.21 -14.78
CA VAL A 29 -7.47 13.38 -14.63
C VAL A 29 -8.70 14.27 -14.72
N ALA A 30 -9.57 13.97 -15.67
CA ALA A 30 -10.75 14.80 -15.98
C ALA A 30 -11.84 14.68 -14.92
N GLU A 31 -12.08 13.45 -14.46
CA GLU A 31 -13.17 13.14 -13.55
C GLU A 31 -12.70 12.20 -12.42
N ALA A 32 -13.38 12.31 -11.28
CA ALA A 32 -13.13 11.41 -10.17
C ALA A 32 -13.43 9.96 -10.60
N PRO A 33 -12.51 9.02 -10.33
CA PRO A 33 -12.72 7.62 -10.69
C PRO A 33 -13.88 7.02 -9.89
N THR A 34 -14.54 6.01 -10.46
CA THR A 34 -15.53 5.22 -9.74
C THR A 34 -14.89 4.50 -8.56
N PHE A 35 -15.55 4.53 -7.40
CA PHE A 35 -15.07 3.83 -6.21
C PHE A 35 -15.53 2.37 -6.23
N GLU A 36 -14.78 1.54 -6.93
CA GLU A 36 -15.01 0.10 -6.91
C GLU A 36 -14.51 -0.51 -5.61
N ARG A 37 -15.22 -1.52 -5.13
CA ARG A 37 -14.88 -2.28 -3.93
C ARG A 37 -14.62 -3.73 -4.30
N PRO A 38 -13.62 -4.39 -3.68
CA PRO A 38 -13.34 -5.78 -3.97
C PRO A 38 -14.44 -6.70 -3.42
N ASN A 39 -14.71 -7.77 -4.14
CA ASN A 39 -15.57 -8.83 -3.65
C ASN A 39 -14.76 -9.78 -2.75
N ARG A 40 -15.39 -10.24 -1.67
CA ARG A 40 -14.80 -11.29 -0.84
C ARG A 40 -14.92 -12.62 -1.58
N LYS A 41 -13.83 -13.38 -1.66
CA LYS A 41 -13.83 -14.72 -2.26
C LYS A 41 -14.65 -15.67 -1.40
N ALA A 42 -15.69 -16.23 -2.00
CA ALA A 42 -16.56 -17.21 -1.37
C ALA A 42 -16.96 -18.29 -2.38
N THR A 43 -17.00 -19.53 -1.93
CA THR A 43 -17.53 -20.64 -2.69
C THR A 43 -18.84 -21.11 -2.06
N THR A 44 -19.88 -21.26 -2.88
CA THR A 44 -21.20 -21.71 -2.42
C THR A 44 -21.51 -23.08 -2.99
N TYR A 45 -22.07 -23.95 -2.14
CA TYR A 45 -22.53 -25.28 -2.54
C TYR A 45 -24.02 -25.43 -2.22
N THR A 46 -24.79 -25.83 -3.20
CA THR A 46 -26.21 -26.18 -3.03
C THR A 46 -26.32 -27.64 -2.63
N VAL A 47 -26.97 -27.92 -1.51
CA VAL A 47 -27.20 -29.28 -1.03
C VAL A 47 -28.66 -29.64 -1.33
N PRO A 48 -28.94 -30.72 -2.07
CA PRO A 48 -30.30 -31.17 -2.35
C PRO A 48 -31.09 -31.41 -1.06
N GLY A 49 -32.34 -30.93 -0.99
CA GLY A 49 -33.20 -31.07 0.19
C GLY A 49 -32.93 -30.11 1.33
N ARG A 50 -32.00 -29.17 1.19
CA ARG A 50 -31.72 -28.10 2.15
C ARG A 50 -32.06 -26.73 1.60
N ASN A 51 -32.72 -25.89 2.40
CA ASN A 51 -32.91 -24.48 2.06
C ASN A 51 -31.63 -23.70 2.30
N GLY A 52 -31.24 -22.87 1.30
CA GLY A 52 -30.03 -22.07 1.30
C GLY A 52 -28.77 -22.87 0.92
N ALA A 53 -27.74 -22.15 0.52
CA ALA A 53 -26.44 -22.71 0.16
C ALA A 53 -25.51 -22.79 1.38
N VAL A 54 -24.58 -23.73 1.34
CA VAL A 54 -23.43 -23.76 2.27
C VAL A 54 -22.39 -22.80 1.70
N ILE A 55 -21.93 -21.83 2.49
CA ILE A 55 -20.99 -20.79 2.09
C ILE A 55 -19.65 -21.06 2.74
N PHE A 56 -18.61 -21.21 1.92
CA PHE A 56 -17.22 -21.23 2.36
C PHE A 56 -16.59 -19.87 2.01
N GLN A 57 -16.48 -19.01 3.01
CA GLN A 57 -15.80 -17.73 2.87
C GLN A 57 -14.28 -17.93 3.02
N GLN A 58 -13.53 -17.41 2.07
CA GLN A 58 -12.09 -17.34 2.16
C GLN A 58 -11.69 -15.99 2.78
N ASP A 59 -10.56 -15.95 3.48
CA ASP A 59 -9.98 -14.69 3.97
C ASP A 59 -9.14 -14.02 2.87
N ALA A 60 -9.75 -13.91 1.69
CA ALA A 60 -9.16 -13.33 0.50
C ALA A 60 -10.20 -12.50 -0.26
N TRP A 61 -9.70 -11.54 -1.03
CA TRP A 61 -10.47 -10.59 -1.80
C TRP A 61 -10.00 -10.59 -3.24
N ASP A 62 -10.88 -10.20 -4.17
CA ASP A 62 -10.53 -10.05 -5.57
C ASP A 62 -9.78 -8.74 -5.80
N ASP A 63 -8.94 -8.72 -6.84
CA ASP A 63 -8.34 -7.48 -7.32
C ASP A 63 -9.43 -6.52 -7.81
N VAL A 64 -9.12 -5.23 -7.78
CA VAL A 64 -10.03 -4.14 -8.18
C VAL A 64 -9.44 -3.44 -9.38
N VAL A 65 -10.27 -3.19 -10.40
CA VAL A 65 -9.86 -2.35 -11.53
C VAL A 65 -10.19 -0.89 -11.20
N ARG A 66 -9.17 -0.03 -11.25
CA ARG A 66 -9.31 1.42 -11.06
C ARG A 66 -9.07 2.12 -12.39
N SER A 67 -10.11 2.75 -12.91
CA SER A 67 -10.06 3.44 -14.20
C SER A 67 -10.09 4.95 -14.02
N TYR A 68 -9.23 5.65 -14.76
CA TYR A 68 -9.13 7.10 -14.77
C TYR A 68 -9.31 7.62 -16.19
N GLU A 69 -10.20 8.58 -16.37
CA GLU A 69 -10.26 9.35 -17.59
C GLU A 69 -9.23 10.47 -17.55
N VAL A 70 -8.26 10.43 -18.45
CA VAL A 70 -7.19 11.43 -18.54
C VAL A 70 -7.32 12.28 -19.79
N TRP A 71 -6.99 13.54 -19.64
CA TRP A 71 -6.91 14.50 -20.74
C TRP A 71 -5.47 14.96 -20.90
N LEU A 72 -5.00 14.95 -22.13
CA LEU A 72 -3.76 15.59 -22.52
C LEU A 72 -4.07 16.99 -23.02
N ALA A 73 -3.56 18.00 -22.33
CA ALA A 73 -3.55 19.37 -22.82
C ALA A 73 -2.14 19.73 -23.26
N ASN A 74 -1.95 19.94 -24.54
CA ASN A 74 -0.68 20.39 -25.09
C ASN A 74 -0.44 21.87 -24.75
N SER A 75 -0.06 22.15 -23.50
CA SER A 75 0.19 23.51 -23.01
C SER A 75 1.56 24.08 -23.42
N LYS A 76 2.46 23.26 -23.98
CA LYS A 76 3.86 23.63 -24.24
C LYS A 76 4.28 23.59 -25.70
N GLY A 77 3.35 23.44 -26.65
CA GLY A 77 3.68 23.36 -28.07
C GLY A 77 4.50 22.13 -28.47
N GLN A 78 4.54 21.10 -27.61
CA GLN A 78 5.18 19.82 -27.89
C GLN A 78 4.33 19.00 -28.86
N ASN A 79 4.99 18.10 -29.60
CA ASN A 79 4.27 17.16 -30.46
C ASN A 79 3.44 16.19 -29.56
N ILE A 80 2.14 16.17 -29.76
CA ILE A 80 1.22 15.32 -28.99
C ILE A 80 1.62 13.85 -29.06
N VAL A 81 2.12 13.39 -30.22
CA VAL A 81 2.55 12.00 -30.41
C VAL A 81 3.76 11.66 -29.55
N GLU A 82 4.73 12.56 -29.44
CA GLU A 82 5.90 12.37 -28.57
C GLU A 82 5.51 12.31 -27.10
N THR A 83 4.58 13.15 -26.68
CA THR A 83 4.07 13.16 -25.31
C THR A 83 3.30 11.88 -24.99
N VAL A 84 2.46 11.40 -25.91
CA VAL A 84 1.74 10.13 -25.76
C VAL A 84 2.71 8.96 -25.70
N ASN A 85 3.70 8.90 -26.59
CA ASN A 85 4.72 7.85 -26.59
C ASN A 85 5.53 7.83 -25.28
N ALA A 86 5.90 8.99 -24.76
CA ALA A 86 6.62 9.09 -23.47
C ALA A 86 5.74 8.62 -22.31
N PHE A 87 4.47 8.96 -22.32
CA PHE A 87 3.48 8.52 -21.33
C PHE A 87 3.25 7.00 -21.37
N GLU A 88 3.08 6.43 -22.56
CA GLU A 88 2.97 4.98 -22.76
C GLU A 88 4.24 4.25 -22.31
N ALA A 89 5.41 4.79 -22.66
CA ALA A 89 6.69 4.23 -22.23
C ALA A 89 6.83 4.22 -20.70
N TRP A 90 6.40 5.29 -20.02
CA TRP A 90 6.37 5.34 -18.56
C TRP A 90 5.51 4.20 -17.98
N LEU A 91 4.25 4.10 -18.38
CA LEU A 91 3.33 3.09 -17.82
C LEU A 91 3.78 1.66 -18.11
N ASN A 92 4.30 1.38 -19.31
CA ASN A 92 4.70 0.04 -19.73
C ASN A 92 6.12 -0.36 -19.29
N SER A 93 6.97 0.60 -18.87
CA SER A 93 8.32 0.29 -18.36
C SER A 93 8.31 -0.33 -16.97
N LEU A 94 7.27 -0.08 -16.19
CA LEU A 94 7.14 -0.51 -14.80
C LEU A 94 6.62 -1.95 -14.74
N LYS A 95 7.34 -2.80 -14.00
CA LYS A 95 6.99 -4.22 -13.86
C LYS A 95 6.45 -4.54 -12.47
N GLY A 96 5.46 -5.42 -12.41
CA GLY A 96 4.85 -5.87 -11.16
C GLY A 96 4.03 -4.78 -10.47
N TYR A 97 3.74 -5.00 -9.20
CA TYR A 97 2.97 -4.03 -8.41
C TYR A 97 3.81 -2.80 -8.10
N GLN A 98 3.30 -1.65 -8.47
CA GLN A 98 3.85 -0.33 -8.19
C GLN A 98 2.89 0.45 -7.29
N ARG A 99 3.41 1.45 -6.61
CA ARG A 99 2.61 2.38 -5.80
C ARG A 99 1.79 3.28 -6.72
N LEU A 100 0.47 3.27 -6.51
CA LEU A 100 -0.50 4.12 -7.18
C LEU A 100 -1.14 5.05 -6.15
N GLU A 101 -1.03 6.35 -6.38
CA GLU A 101 -1.68 7.39 -5.60
C GLU A 101 -2.53 8.26 -6.51
N ASP A 102 -3.63 8.77 -6.00
CA ASP A 102 -4.45 9.76 -6.70
C ASP A 102 -4.86 10.91 -5.78
N SER A 103 -5.18 12.04 -6.37
CA SER A 103 -5.58 13.25 -5.64
C SER A 103 -6.98 13.17 -5.03
N PHE A 104 -7.77 12.16 -5.38
CA PHE A 104 -9.14 11.96 -4.89
C PHE A 104 -9.17 11.23 -3.55
N GLU A 105 -8.14 10.41 -3.27
CA GLU A 105 -7.94 9.75 -1.98
C GLU A 105 -6.50 10.01 -1.48
N PRO A 106 -6.16 11.26 -1.10
CA PRO A 106 -4.78 11.67 -0.82
C PRO A 106 -4.13 10.97 0.38
N GLU A 107 -4.93 10.44 1.30
CA GLU A 107 -4.47 9.78 2.53
C GLU A 107 -4.10 8.31 2.34
N VAL A 108 -4.41 7.75 1.16
CA VAL A 108 -4.15 6.34 0.89
C VAL A 108 -3.35 6.15 -0.40
N PHE A 109 -2.74 4.99 -0.53
CA PHE A 109 -2.16 4.50 -1.77
C PHE A 109 -2.57 3.05 -2.00
N ARG A 110 -2.42 2.60 -3.22
CA ARG A 110 -2.66 1.22 -3.65
C ARG A 110 -1.40 0.62 -4.24
N LEU A 111 -1.31 -0.69 -4.21
CA LEU A 111 -0.37 -1.44 -5.03
C LEU A 111 -1.09 -1.89 -6.29
N ALA A 112 -0.64 -1.41 -7.43
CA ALA A 112 -1.28 -1.61 -8.71
C ALA A 112 -0.27 -1.98 -9.80
N TYR A 113 -0.73 -2.58 -10.86
CA TYR A 113 0.02 -2.73 -12.09
C TYR A 113 -0.81 -2.28 -13.28
N PHE A 114 -0.11 -1.78 -14.29
CA PHE A 114 -0.70 -1.40 -15.56
C PHE A 114 -0.43 -2.51 -16.57
N ASN A 115 -1.47 -3.03 -17.21
CA ASN A 115 -1.37 -4.05 -18.25
C ASN A 115 -2.30 -3.77 -19.44
N GLY A 116 -2.88 -2.58 -19.46
CA GLY A 116 -3.82 -2.16 -20.51
C GLY A 116 -3.13 -1.50 -21.69
N GLY A 117 -3.78 -1.57 -22.86
CA GLY A 117 -3.46 -0.66 -23.95
C GLY A 117 -4.06 0.71 -23.69
N ILE A 118 -3.42 1.75 -24.20
CA ILE A 118 -3.93 3.11 -24.12
C ILE A 118 -4.53 3.47 -25.48
N ASN A 119 -5.82 3.74 -25.50
CA ASN A 119 -6.49 4.22 -26.71
C ASN A 119 -6.71 5.73 -26.56
N PHE A 120 -5.90 6.52 -27.23
CA PHE A 120 -6.09 7.97 -27.32
C PHE A 120 -7.08 8.30 -28.44
N SER A 121 -8.17 8.96 -28.08
CA SER A 121 -9.02 9.64 -29.07
C SER A 121 -8.51 11.05 -29.25
N ASN A 122 -8.05 11.39 -30.47
CA ASN A 122 -7.74 12.78 -30.83
C ASN A 122 -9.03 13.54 -31.10
N GLU A 123 -9.46 14.39 -30.19
CA GLU A 123 -10.63 15.24 -30.40
C GLU A 123 -10.26 16.53 -31.14
N VAL A 124 -9.03 17.01 -31.00
CA VAL A 124 -8.46 18.17 -31.73
C VAL A 124 -6.94 17.97 -31.82
N MET A 125 -6.27 18.62 -32.78
CA MET A 125 -4.79 18.51 -33.01
C MET A 125 -3.93 18.85 -31.76
N GLN A 126 -4.52 19.32 -30.66
CA GLN A 126 -3.82 19.76 -29.44
C GLN A 126 -4.37 19.14 -28.15
N ALA A 127 -5.40 18.28 -28.21
CA ALA A 127 -5.99 17.67 -27.05
C ALA A 127 -6.40 16.23 -27.34
N GLY A 128 -6.08 15.32 -26.45
CA GLY A 128 -6.46 13.93 -26.51
C GLY A 128 -7.07 13.45 -25.20
N LYS A 129 -7.96 12.46 -25.30
CA LYS A 129 -8.59 11.81 -24.16
C LYS A 129 -8.25 10.32 -24.18
N ALA A 130 -7.97 9.77 -23.01
CA ALA A 130 -7.78 8.32 -22.85
C ALA A 130 -8.34 7.82 -21.51
N THR A 131 -8.63 6.53 -21.47
CA THR A 131 -8.97 5.84 -20.22
C THR A 131 -7.80 4.96 -19.82
N LEU A 132 -7.30 5.14 -18.60
CA LEU A 132 -6.24 4.33 -17.98
C LEU A 132 -6.87 3.38 -16.99
N SER A 133 -6.62 2.09 -17.11
CA SER A 133 -7.11 1.08 -16.18
C SER A 133 -5.96 0.39 -15.49
N PHE A 134 -5.94 0.48 -14.16
CA PHE A 134 -4.96 -0.17 -13.29
C PHE A 134 -5.63 -1.32 -12.57
N THR A 135 -4.98 -2.48 -12.56
CA THR A 135 -5.39 -3.59 -11.68
C THR A 135 -4.70 -3.41 -10.33
N CYS A 136 -5.51 -3.16 -9.32
CA CYS A 136 -5.07 -2.87 -7.96
C CYS A 136 -5.28 -4.08 -7.06
N ARG A 137 -4.38 -4.29 -6.10
CA ARG A 137 -4.65 -5.16 -4.97
C ARG A 137 -5.86 -4.62 -4.18
N PRO A 138 -6.60 -5.49 -3.49
CA PRO A 138 -7.79 -5.08 -2.74
C PRO A 138 -7.47 -4.11 -1.59
N GLU A 139 -6.24 -4.17 -1.05
CA GLU A 139 -5.82 -3.34 0.08
C GLU A 139 -5.57 -1.89 -0.35
N ARG A 140 -6.09 -0.97 0.44
CA ARG A 140 -5.77 0.47 0.41
C ARG A 140 -4.95 0.79 1.65
N PHE A 141 -3.70 1.13 1.47
CA PHE A 141 -2.76 1.41 2.54
C PHE A 141 -2.85 2.88 2.95
N TYR A 142 -2.93 3.15 4.24
CA TYR A 142 -2.88 4.51 4.75
C TYR A 142 -1.45 5.02 4.80
N LYS A 143 -1.21 6.23 4.30
CA LYS A 143 0.10 6.92 4.39
C LYS A 143 0.53 7.13 5.85
N SER A 144 -0.42 7.35 6.75
CA SER A 144 -0.14 7.42 8.19
C SER A 144 0.42 6.10 8.75
N GLY A 145 0.08 4.97 8.14
CA GLY A 145 0.62 3.66 8.49
C GLY A 145 2.05 3.41 8.04
N GLU A 146 2.62 4.26 7.18
CA GLU A 146 4.02 4.19 6.75
C GLU A 146 4.96 5.02 7.66
N GLN A 147 4.38 5.87 8.51
CA GLN A 147 5.16 6.70 9.41
C GLN A 147 5.77 5.85 10.53
N GLU A 148 7.07 6.04 10.73
CA GLU A 148 7.79 5.39 11.81
C GLU A 148 7.44 6.04 13.15
N ILE A 149 7.02 5.23 14.12
CA ILE A 149 6.64 5.66 15.45
C ILE A 149 7.68 5.13 16.42
N THR A 150 8.38 6.02 17.14
CA THR A 150 9.24 5.61 18.26
C THR A 150 8.37 5.23 19.44
N VAL A 151 8.61 4.07 20.01
CA VAL A 151 7.80 3.50 21.09
C VAL A 151 8.65 3.12 22.30
N THR A 152 8.01 3.21 23.47
CA THR A 152 8.52 2.73 24.74
C THR A 152 7.52 1.80 25.38
N ASN A 153 7.90 1.12 26.44
CA ASN A 153 6.96 0.27 27.19
C ASN A 153 5.73 1.07 27.66
N GLY A 154 4.53 0.57 27.33
CA GLY A 154 3.26 1.23 27.63
C GLY A 154 2.78 2.22 26.57
N THR A 155 3.54 2.47 25.48
CA THR A 155 3.08 3.33 24.38
C THR A 155 1.81 2.76 23.75
N LYS A 156 0.85 3.64 23.46
CA LYS A 156 -0.41 3.27 22.82
C LYS A 156 -0.37 3.60 21.34
N ILE A 157 -0.70 2.62 20.50
CA ILE A 157 -0.86 2.77 19.05
C ILE A 157 -2.34 2.61 18.73
N PHE A 158 -2.91 3.55 17.98
CA PHE A 158 -4.29 3.50 17.51
C PHE A 158 -4.33 3.06 16.05
N ASN A 159 -4.95 1.89 15.80
CA ASN A 159 -5.27 1.44 14.44
C ASN A 159 -6.66 1.96 14.07
N PRO A 160 -6.77 2.90 13.11
CA PRO A 160 -8.05 3.50 12.74
C PRO A 160 -8.91 2.57 11.87
N THR A 161 -8.36 1.44 11.43
CA THR A 161 -9.02 0.52 10.52
C THR A 161 -9.69 -0.64 11.25
N ARG A 162 -10.56 -1.37 10.53
CA ARG A 162 -11.16 -2.62 11.05
C ARG A 162 -10.33 -3.86 10.73
N PHE A 163 -9.19 -3.69 10.07
CA PHE A 163 -8.30 -4.76 9.66
C PHE A 163 -7.06 -4.79 10.55
N THR A 164 -6.65 -6.00 10.90
CA THR A 164 -5.43 -6.21 11.69
C THR A 164 -4.22 -5.99 10.81
N SER A 165 -3.37 -5.03 11.15
CA SER A 165 -2.14 -4.76 10.41
C SER A 165 -0.96 -5.56 10.95
N LYS A 166 0.02 -5.79 10.10
CA LYS A 166 1.26 -6.53 10.38
C LYS A 166 2.43 -5.54 10.33
N PRO A 167 2.87 -5.04 11.47
CA PRO A 167 3.86 -3.96 11.52
C PRO A 167 5.24 -4.42 11.08
N PHE A 168 6.07 -3.45 10.72
CA PHE A 168 7.51 -3.60 10.70
C PHE A 168 8.07 -3.01 11.99
N ILE A 169 8.96 -3.76 12.67
CA ILE A 169 9.52 -3.37 13.96
C ILE A 169 11.04 -3.34 13.82
N HIS A 170 11.64 -2.23 14.22
CA HIS A 170 13.09 -2.10 14.34
C HIS A 170 13.45 -1.93 15.82
N ILE A 171 14.38 -2.74 16.30
CA ILE A 171 14.81 -2.74 17.71
C ILE A 171 16.31 -2.55 17.75
N GLU A 172 16.75 -1.52 18.45
CA GLU A 172 18.15 -1.29 18.80
C GLU A 172 18.37 -1.61 20.28
N GLY A 173 19.43 -2.36 20.60
CA GLY A 173 19.71 -2.76 21.97
C GLY A 173 20.68 -3.96 22.06
N SER A 174 20.73 -4.59 23.22
CA SER A 174 21.57 -5.75 23.45
C SER A 174 20.91 -6.76 24.40
N GLY A 175 21.28 -8.03 24.23
CA GLY A 175 20.70 -9.13 25.01
C GLY A 175 19.30 -9.52 24.52
N THR A 176 18.50 -10.11 25.37
CA THR A 176 17.14 -10.56 25.01
C THR A 176 16.15 -9.42 25.22
N VAL A 177 15.45 -9.06 24.16
CA VAL A 177 14.39 -8.05 24.15
C VAL A 177 13.09 -8.72 23.73
N THR A 178 12.00 -8.40 24.42
CA THR A 178 10.67 -8.91 24.09
C THR A 178 9.74 -7.75 23.73
N VAL A 179 9.00 -7.91 22.63
CA VAL A 179 7.98 -6.94 22.19
C VAL A 179 6.63 -7.64 22.11
N ALA A 180 5.63 -7.07 22.78
CA ALA A 180 4.25 -7.58 22.82
C ALA A 180 3.28 -6.53 22.26
N ILE A 181 2.45 -6.90 21.28
CA ILE A 181 1.39 -6.06 20.71
C ILE A 181 0.26 -6.97 20.24
N GLY A 182 -1.00 -6.58 20.51
CA GLY A 182 -2.18 -7.25 19.98
C GLY A 182 -2.35 -8.70 20.44
N GLY A 183 -1.85 -9.00 21.64
CA GLY A 183 -1.90 -10.36 22.21
C GLY A 183 -0.76 -11.27 21.76
N ASN A 184 0.04 -10.88 20.79
CA ASN A 184 1.21 -11.63 20.32
C ASN A 184 2.49 -11.07 20.94
N THR A 185 3.44 -11.96 21.19
CA THR A 185 4.71 -11.64 21.82
C THR A 185 5.85 -12.29 21.03
N ILE A 186 6.85 -11.48 20.69
CA ILE A 186 8.10 -11.94 20.05
C ILE A 186 9.27 -11.55 20.93
N SER A 187 10.19 -12.50 21.12
CA SER A 187 11.47 -12.27 21.80
C SER A 187 12.59 -12.37 20.80
N ALA A 188 13.54 -11.45 20.87
CA ALA A 188 14.70 -11.41 19.99
C ALA A 188 15.98 -11.29 20.80
N THR A 189 17.02 -12.01 20.41
CA THR A 189 18.37 -11.87 20.99
C THR A 189 19.21 -10.98 20.10
N LEU A 190 19.67 -9.84 20.65
CA LEU A 190 20.33 -8.76 19.93
C LEU A 190 21.78 -8.63 20.34
N THR A 191 22.65 -8.27 19.38
CA THR A 191 24.00 -7.74 19.67
C THR A 191 24.04 -6.22 19.54
N ASP A 192 23.24 -5.65 18.63
CA ASP A 192 23.12 -4.22 18.34
C ASP A 192 21.70 -3.84 17.87
N TYR A 193 21.21 -4.42 16.76
CA TYR A 193 19.85 -4.20 16.27
C TYR A 193 19.28 -5.39 15.48
N ILE A 194 17.96 -5.42 15.32
CA ILE A 194 17.23 -6.35 14.50
C ILE A 194 16.04 -5.68 13.84
N ASN A 195 15.74 -6.09 12.61
CA ASN A 195 14.53 -5.76 11.88
C ASN A 195 13.58 -6.97 11.87
N ILE A 196 12.34 -6.76 12.25
CA ILE A 196 11.28 -7.78 12.28
C ILE A 196 10.16 -7.36 11.35
N ASP A 197 10.01 -8.05 10.23
CA ASP A 197 8.91 -7.86 9.29
C ASP A 197 7.78 -8.84 9.59
N CYS A 198 6.73 -8.36 10.28
CA CYS A 198 5.60 -9.20 10.69
C CYS A 198 4.73 -9.63 9.50
N GLU A 199 4.75 -8.92 8.37
CA GLU A 199 4.02 -9.32 7.17
C GLU A 199 4.69 -10.50 6.48
N ARG A 200 6.03 -10.46 6.35
CA ARG A 200 6.84 -11.51 5.75
C ARG A 200 7.20 -12.62 6.72
N MET A 201 6.87 -12.46 8.00
CA MET A 201 7.28 -13.35 9.09
C MET A 201 8.78 -13.63 9.05
N ASN A 202 9.57 -12.59 8.98
CA ASN A 202 11.02 -12.64 8.79
C ASN A 202 11.72 -11.66 9.72
N ALA A 203 12.88 -12.07 10.26
CA ALA A 203 13.77 -11.24 11.02
C ALA A 203 15.15 -11.18 10.35
N TYR A 204 15.72 -9.99 10.27
CA TYR A 204 16.99 -9.78 9.58
C TYR A 204 17.76 -8.58 10.12
N ARG A 205 19.05 -8.56 9.84
CA ARG A 205 19.96 -7.46 10.05
C ARG A 205 20.67 -7.17 8.73
N LEU A 206 20.95 -5.90 8.43
CA LEU A 206 21.41 -5.50 7.10
C LEU A 206 20.40 -5.95 6.00
N ALA A 207 20.80 -5.91 4.75
CA ALA A 207 19.91 -6.29 3.65
C ALA A 207 19.71 -7.81 3.47
N ALA A 208 20.60 -8.65 4.01
CA ALA A 208 20.65 -10.08 3.70
C ALA A 208 20.98 -11.00 4.89
N GLU A 209 21.30 -10.49 6.06
CA GLU A 209 21.63 -11.33 7.22
C GLU A 209 20.35 -11.84 7.88
N ASN A 210 20.03 -13.12 7.66
CA ASN A 210 18.87 -13.76 8.26
C ASN A 210 19.06 -13.93 9.78
N LYS A 211 18.08 -13.48 10.57
CA LYS A 211 18.05 -13.52 12.03
C LYS A 211 16.85 -14.31 12.59
N ASN A 212 16.23 -15.15 11.78
CA ASN A 212 15.08 -15.94 12.23
C ASN A 212 15.42 -16.93 13.35
N ALA A 213 16.66 -17.37 13.44
CA ALA A 213 17.13 -18.23 14.53
C ALA A 213 17.27 -17.47 15.87
N ASP A 214 17.39 -16.14 15.82
CA ASP A 214 17.57 -15.28 16.99
C ASP A 214 16.24 -14.80 17.57
N ILE A 215 15.11 -15.19 16.97
CA ILE A 215 13.77 -14.83 17.43
C ILE A 215 12.96 -16.05 17.89
N SER A 216 12.04 -15.81 18.82
CA SER A 216 11.10 -16.83 19.30
C SER A 216 9.75 -16.19 19.65
N GLY A 217 8.68 -16.98 19.58
CA GLY A 217 7.33 -16.52 19.87
C GLY A 217 6.49 -16.27 18.62
N SER A 218 5.48 -15.38 18.73
CA SER A 218 4.54 -15.05 17.65
C SER A 218 4.75 -13.63 17.16
N PHE A 219 4.75 -13.44 15.85
CA PHE A 219 4.91 -12.11 15.25
C PHE A 219 3.78 -11.17 15.73
N PRO A 220 4.10 -9.99 16.26
CA PRO A 220 3.14 -8.99 16.68
C PRO A 220 2.23 -8.53 15.54
N VAL A 221 0.99 -8.22 15.91
CA VAL A 221 -0.02 -7.65 15.02
C VAL A 221 -0.66 -6.44 15.70
N ILE A 222 -1.25 -5.53 14.93
CA ILE A 222 -1.97 -4.37 15.47
C ILE A 222 -3.45 -4.51 15.09
N PRO A 223 -4.28 -5.12 15.96
CA PRO A 223 -5.73 -5.17 15.78
C PRO A 223 -6.36 -3.78 15.75
N SER A 224 -7.62 -3.71 15.34
CA SER A 224 -8.42 -2.47 15.36
C SER A 224 -8.44 -1.81 16.74
N GLY A 225 -8.46 -0.49 16.78
CA GLY A 225 -8.55 0.31 18.00
C GLY A 225 -7.20 0.53 18.68
N VAL A 226 -7.23 0.78 19.99
CA VAL A 226 -6.04 1.11 20.77
C VAL A 226 -5.33 -0.15 21.22
N GLN A 227 -4.06 -0.28 20.87
CA GLN A 227 -3.16 -1.35 21.31
C GLN A 227 -2.05 -0.79 22.17
N THR A 228 -1.71 -1.48 23.25
CA THR A 228 -0.58 -1.11 24.10
C THR A 228 0.64 -1.93 23.73
N VAL A 229 1.76 -1.26 23.54
CA VAL A 229 3.05 -1.88 23.26
C VAL A 229 3.72 -2.25 24.60
N GLY A 230 4.00 -3.54 24.76
CA GLY A 230 4.83 -4.03 25.87
C GLY A 230 6.26 -4.22 25.40
N ILE A 231 7.23 -3.68 26.10
CA ILE A 231 8.66 -3.87 25.82
C ILE A 231 9.36 -4.27 27.10
N THR A 232 10.13 -5.33 27.05
CA THR A 232 11.03 -5.76 28.15
C THR A 232 12.42 -6.05 27.60
N GLY A 233 13.43 -5.90 28.46
CA GLY A 233 14.83 -6.04 28.06
C GLY A 233 15.52 -4.68 27.89
N THR A 234 16.80 -4.70 27.53
CA THR A 234 17.62 -3.48 27.39
C THR A 234 17.54 -2.99 25.93
N THR A 235 16.79 -1.92 25.73
CA THR A 235 16.63 -1.27 24.42
C THR A 235 17.17 0.16 24.45
N THR A 236 17.81 0.58 23.35
CA THR A 236 18.20 1.97 23.13
C THR A 236 17.10 2.70 22.36
N LYS A 237 16.53 2.01 21.37
CA LYS A 237 15.45 2.56 20.53
C LYS A 237 14.58 1.43 20.01
N VAL A 238 13.29 1.63 20.00
CA VAL A 238 12.33 0.75 19.29
C VAL A 238 11.44 1.61 18.44
N THR A 239 11.32 1.26 17.17
CA THR A 239 10.43 1.94 16.24
C THR A 239 9.52 0.95 15.54
N ILE A 240 8.33 1.40 15.20
CA ILE A 240 7.27 0.62 14.58
C ILE A 240 6.71 1.38 13.38
N VAL A 241 6.67 0.74 12.22
CA VAL A 241 5.88 1.16 11.07
C VAL A 241 4.60 0.33 11.05
N PRO A 242 3.44 0.92 11.36
CA PRO A 242 2.20 0.18 11.63
C PRO A 242 1.60 -0.54 10.43
N ARG A 243 1.77 -0.02 9.22
CA ARG A 243 1.22 -0.55 7.95
C ARG A 243 -0.30 -0.68 7.97
N PHE A 244 -1.00 0.36 8.42
CA PHE A 244 -2.47 0.38 8.42
C PHE A 244 -3.04 0.28 7.01
N PHE A 245 -4.07 -0.55 6.85
CA PHE A 245 -4.77 -0.72 5.57
C PHE A 245 -6.27 -0.93 5.78
N THR A 246 -7.03 -0.77 4.71
CA THR A 246 -8.45 -1.12 4.61
C THR A 246 -8.73 -1.80 3.27
N ILE A 247 -9.87 -2.49 3.19
CA ILE A 247 -10.38 -3.11 1.97
C ILE A 247 -11.51 -2.25 1.39
#